data_4590db5ffa3521a48a357c7adbf15b80
#
_entry.id   4590db5ffa3521a48a357c7adbf15b80
#
_cell.length_a   1.000
_cell.length_b   1.000
_cell.length_c   1.000
_cell.angle_alpha   90.00
_cell.angle_beta   90.00
_cell.angle_gamma   90.00
#
_symmetry.space_group_name_H-M   'P 1'
#
loop_
_entity.id
_entity.type
_entity.pdbx_description
1 polymer ?
#
loop_
_entity_poly.entity_id
_entity_poly.type
_entity_poly.pdbx_seq_one_letter_code
_entity_poly.pdbx_strand_id
1 'polypeptide(L)'
;VIYDKKTEEYVLHWSSSHKSNDYAGKAIYYSRTKDFTHFSKPEVLYKRENGDIIDSAIYEENGFYYLFVKSHHDPAGLQLLCSEQVTGEYKEVEAFAESMKGMDGAKYEAPTAMKLEDGRWSLYLDYFGVPGAGQGYVPFLADCLADGRFVRSDAEFSFPYGFKHGTILTITEEEYDRIKSHDWSDKGWI
;
A
#
# COMPACT_ATOMS: atom_id res chain seq x y z
N VAL A 1 -2.56 -1.70 -7.91
CA VAL A 1 -2.57 -1.22 -9.32
C VAL A 1 -2.61 0.29 -9.32
N ILE A 2 -1.81 0.94 -10.17
CA ILE A 2 -1.83 2.39 -10.37
C ILE A 2 -1.79 2.71 -11.87
N TYR A 3 -2.49 3.76 -12.29
CA TYR A 3 -2.43 4.25 -13.67
C TYR A 3 -1.30 5.26 -13.84
N ASP A 4 -0.39 4.97 -14.75
CA ASP A 4 0.71 5.85 -15.13
C ASP A 4 0.27 6.77 -16.27
N LYS A 5 -0.03 8.03 -15.95
CA LYS A 5 -0.48 9.03 -16.93
C LYS A 5 0.58 9.36 -17.99
N LYS A 6 1.88 9.11 -17.70
CA LYS A 6 2.97 9.40 -18.64
C LYS A 6 3.07 8.38 -19.78
N THR A 7 2.78 7.11 -19.46
CA THR A 7 2.84 6.01 -20.44
C THR A 7 1.46 5.56 -20.90
N GLU A 8 0.40 6.05 -20.28
CA GLU A 8 -0.99 5.64 -20.51
C GLU A 8 -1.20 4.14 -20.30
N GLU A 9 -0.56 3.60 -19.23
CA GLU A 9 -0.61 2.19 -18.88
C GLU A 9 -0.95 2.01 -17.41
N TYR A 10 -1.55 0.89 -17.07
CA TYR A 10 -1.66 0.43 -15.70
C TYR A 10 -0.39 -0.30 -15.28
N VAL A 11 0.09 -0.01 -14.08
CA VAL A 11 1.18 -0.73 -13.41
C VAL A 11 0.58 -1.59 -12.31
N LEU A 12 0.65 -2.90 -12.50
CA LEU A 12 0.34 -3.88 -11.47
C LEU A 12 1.61 -4.18 -10.72
N HIS A 13 1.54 -4.20 -9.40
CA HIS A 13 2.70 -4.54 -8.56
C HIS A 13 2.31 -5.56 -7.48
N TRP A 14 3.26 -6.40 -7.10
CA TRP A 14 3.06 -7.47 -6.13
C TRP A 14 4.37 -7.88 -5.47
N SER A 15 4.28 -8.48 -4.31
CA SER A 15 5.42 -9.07 -3.60
C SER A 15 5.66 -10.49 -4.10
N SER A 16 6.91 -10.82 -4.41
CA SER A 16 7.29 -12.18 -4.79
C SER A 16 8.77 -12.43 -4.54
N SER A 17 9.13 -13.71 -4.45
CA SER A 17 10.49 -14.23 -4.56
C SER A 17 10.69 -14.89 -5.93
N HIS A 18 11.93 -15.08 -6.35
CA HIS A 18 12.24 -15.62 -7.66
C HIS A 18 13.20 -16.83 -7.57
N LYS A 19 13.03 -17.80 -8.48
CA LYS A 19 13.82 -19.02 -8.53
C LYS A 19 15.32 -18.78 -8.71
N SER A 20 15.71 -17.71 -9.40
CA SER A 20 17.11 -17.39 -9.66
C SER A 20 17.94 -17.10 -8.40
N ASN A 21 17.31 -16.86 -7.26
CA ASN A 21 17.95 -16.69 -5.95
C ASN A 21 17.44 -17.71 -4.92
N ASP A 22 17.06 -18.90 -5.37
CA ASP A 22 16.50 -19.98 -4.53
C ASP A 22 15.28 -19.53 -3.69
N TYR A 23 14.51 -18.57 -4.22
CA TYR A 23 13.38 -17.94 -3.53
C TYR A 23 13.77 -17.20 -2.23
N ALA A 24 15.06 -16.91 -2.06
CA ALA A 24 15.54 -16.10 -0.95
C ALA A 24 15.24 -14.62 -1.20
N GLY A 25 14.66 -13.97 -0.19
CA GLY A 25 14.30 -12.56 -0.25
C GLY A 25 13.13 -12.25 -1.18
N LYS A 26 12.16 -11.53 -0.65
CA LYS A 26 11.02 -11.02 -1.44
C LYS A 26 11.32 -9.60 -1.92
N ALA A 27 10.88 -9.30 -3.12
CA ALA A 27 10.93 -7.96 -3.70
C ALA A 27 9.56 -7.58 -4.23
N ILE A 28 9.38 -6.31 -4.52
CA ILE A 28 8.20 -5.83 -5.24
C ILE A 28 8.52 -5.91 -6.73
N TYR A 29 7.71 -6.66 -7.44
CA TYR A 29 7.72 -6.76 -8.89
C TYR A 29 6.59 -5.95 -9.48
N TYR A 30 6.70 -5.62 -10.75
CA TYR A 30 5.62 -5.00 -11.50
C TYR A 30 5.51 -5.55 -12.91
N SER A 31 4.35 -5.32 -13.52
CA SER A 31 4.06 -5.54 -14.93
C SER A 31 3.17 -4.41 -15.43
N ARG A 32 3.27 -4.06 -16.72
CA ARG A 32 2.46 -3.02 -17.35
C ARG A 32 1.41 -3.63 -18.25
N THR A 33 0.27 -2.98 -18.33
CA THR A 33 -0.82 -3.37 -19.23
C THR A 33 -1.67 -2.15 -19.63
N LYS A 34 -2.26 -2.20 -20.82
CA LYS A 34 -3.28 -1.22 -21.25
C LYS A 34 -4.70 -1.76 -21.14
N ASP A 35 -4.86 -3.06 -21.12
CA ASP A 35 -6.15 -3.73 -21.33
C ASP A 35 -6.45 -4.86 -20.32
N PHE A 36 -5.58 -5.09 -19.36
CA PHE A 36 -5.64 -6.20 -18.39
C PHE A 36 -5.72 -7.61 -19.03
N THR A 37 -5.36 -7.69 -20.31
CA THR A 37 -5.31 -8.94 -21.08
C THR A 37 -3.88 -9.27 -21.51
N HIS A 38 -3.14 -8.24 -21.92
CA HIS A 38 -1.75 -8.34 -22.33
C HIS A 38 -0.86 -7.62 -21.32
N PHE A 39 0.15 -8.32 -20.82
CA PHE A 39 1.05 -7.82 -19.79
C PHE A 39 2.50 -7.82 -20.28
N SER A 40 3.26 -6.83 -19.85
CA SER A 40 4.71 -6.85 -20.02
C SER A 40 5.33 -7.99 -19.21
N LYS A 41 6.58 -8.34 -19.50
CA LYS A 41 7.35 -9.22 -18.61
C LYS A 41 7.48 -8.56 -17.24
N PRO A 42 7.39 -9.36 -16.15
CA PRO A 42 7.66 -8.85 -14.81
C PRO A 42 9.08 -8.32 -14.67
N GLU A 43 9.18 -7.15 -14.03
CA GLU A 43 10.44 -6.51 -13.66
C GLU A 43 10.43 -6.18 -12.17
N VAL A 44 11.61 -5.95 -11.59
CA VAL A 44 11.72 -5.54 -10.18
C VAL A 44 11.41 -4.06 -10.07
N LEU A 45 10.42 -3.71 -9.25
CA LEU A 45 10.07 -2.34 -8.90
C LEU A 45 10.94 -1.83 -7.75
N TYR A 46 11.03 -2.62 -6.69
CA TYR A 46 11.79 -2.27 -5.50
C TYR A 46 12.29 -3.52 -4.78
N LYS A 47 13.54 -3.48 -4.35
CA LYS A 47 14.19 -4.52 -3.55
C LYS A 47 15.19 -3.92 -2.58
N ARG A 48 15.53 -4.65 -1.53
CA ARG A 48 16.66 -4.38 -0.63
C ARG A 48 17.66 -5.54 -0.70
N GLU A 49 18.94 -5.24 -0.43
CA GLU A 49 20.00 -6.26 -0.48
C GLU A 49 19.79 -7.36 0.57
N ASN A 50 19.34 -6.97 1.76
CA ASN A 50 19.23 -7.86 2.92
C ASN A 50 17.79 -7.94 3.42
N GLY A 51 16.80 -8.16 2.55
CA GLY A 51 15.48 -8.12 3.12
C GLY A 51 14.35 -8.67 2.29
N ASP A 52 13.30 -9.07 3.00
CA ASP A 52 12.00 -9.35 2.48
C ASP A 52 11.19 -8.05 2.47
N ILE A 53 10.77 -7.63 1.28
CA ILE A 53 9.88 -6.49 1.07
C ILE A 53 8.53 -7.02 0.60
N ILE A 54 7.48 -6.65 1.32
CA ILE A 54 6.09 -7.05 1.03
C ILE A 54 5.13 -5.87 1.15
N ASP A 55 3.85 -6.13 0.92
CA ASP A 55 2.72 -5.24 1.17
C ASP A 55 2.87 -3.86 0.52
N SER A 56 3.09 -3.85 -0.79
CA SER A 56 3.27 -2.60 -1.52
C SER A 56 1.96 -1.89 -1.82
N ALA A 57 1.93 -0.59 -1.59
CA ALA A 57 0.85 0.31 -2.05
C ALA A 57 1.46 1.57 -2.65
N ILE A 58 0.99 1.99 -3.83
CA ILE A 58 1.52 3.15 -4.55
C ILE A 58 0.40 4.17 -4.75
N TYR A 59 0.74 5.45 -4.47
CA TYR A 59 -0.14 6.60 -4.66
C TYR A 59 0.59 7.71 -5.40
N GLU A 60 -0.14 8.53 -6.13
CA GLU A 60 0.40 9.71 -6.81
C GLU A 60 -0.07 10.97 -6.10
N GLU A 61 0.86 11.89 -5.86
CA GLU A 61 0.55 13.23 -5.39
C GLU A 61 1.50 14.24 -6.02
N ASN A 62 0.93 15.26 -6.67
CA ASN A 62 1.68 16.38 -7.27
C ASN A 62 2.79 15.96 -8.26
N GLY A 63 2.56 14.89 -9.02
CA GLY A 63 3.50 14.36 -10.01
C GLY A 63 4.59 13.45 -9.46
N PHE A 64 4.57 13.16 -8.16
CA PHE A 64 5.42 12.20 -7.49
C PHE A 64 4.65 10.93 -7.14
N TYR A 65 5.36 9.81 -7.11
CA TYR A 65 4.82 8.52 -6.73
C TYR A 65 5.37 8.11 -5.36
N TYR A 66 4.47 7.75 -4.47
CA TYR A 66 4.76 7.37 -3.09
C TYR A 66 4.47 5.89 -2.91
N LEU A 67 5.50 5.12 -2.60
CA LEU A 67 5.45 3.68 -2.40
C LEU A 67 5.57 3.36 -0.91
N PHE A 68 4.49 2.86 -0.33
CA PHE A 68 4.54 2.20 0.98
C PHE A 68 4.93 0.75 0.79
N VAL A 69 5.81 0.25 1.66
CA VAL A 69 6.21 -1.16 1.71
C VAL A 69 6.47 -1.59 3.15
N LYS A 70 6.32 -2.88 3.41
CA LYS A 70 6.71 -3.52 4.67
C LYS A 70 8.06 -4.20 4.50
N SER A 71 9.01 -3.89 5.39
CA SER A 71 10.27 -4.62 5.54
C SER A 71 10.22 -5.53 6.77
N HIS A 72 10.69 -6.77 6.61
CA HIS A 72 10.84 -7.72 7.71
C HIS A 72 12.23 -7.68 8.38
N HIS A 73 13.19 -7.03 7.74
CA HIS A 73 14.57 -6.93 8.21
C HIS A 73 14.94 -5.49 8.57
N ASP A 74 16.12 -5.31 9.15
CA ASP A 74 16.63 -4.05 9.67
C ASP A 74 16.78 -2.95 8.57
N PRO A 75 16.11 -1.81 8.76
CA PRO A 75 15.09 -1.55 9.75
C PRO A 75 13.78 -2.28 9.41
N ALA A 76 13.24 -3.03 10.37
CA ALA A 76 11.94 -3.66 10.23
C ALA A 76 10.82 -2.62 10.37
N GLY A 77 9.74 -2.80 9.61
CA GLY A 77 8.57 -1.93 9.70
C GLY A 77 8.12 -1.38 8.36
N LEU A 78 7.18 -0.47 8.42
CA LEU A 78 6.68 0.27 7.26
C LEU A 78 7.73 1.30 6.81
N GLN A 79 7.85 1.43 5.50
CA GLN A 79 8.65 2.46 4.84
C GLN A 79 7.77 3.22 3.87
N LEU A 80 8.02 4.50 3.72
CA LEU A 80 7.49 5.35 2.67
C LEU A 80 8.65 5.81 1.79
N LEU A 81 8.50 5.60 0.49
CA LEU A 81 9.50 5.94 -0.51
C LEU A 81 8.87 6.84 -1.57
N CYS A 82 9.65 7.72 -2.18
CA CYS A 82 9.20 8.66 -3.19
C CYS A 82 10.02 8.55 -4.48
N SER A 83 9.38 8.70 -5.63
CA SER A 83 9.98 8.74 -6.95
C SER A 83 9.24 9.69 -7.89
N GLU A 84 9.93 10.26 -8.89
CA GLU A 84 9.32 11.04 -9.97
C GLU A 84 8.65 10.17 -11.05
N GLN A 85 8.87 8.85 -11.01
CA GLN A 85 8.31 7.89 -11.97
C GLN A 85 7.78 6.68 -11.21
N VAL A 86 6.64 6.15 -11.66
CA VAL A 86 6.02 4.99 -11.01
C VAL A 86 6.92 3.75 -10.96
N THR A 87 7.80 3.58 -11.93
CA THR A 87 8.80 2.49 -11.99
C THR A 87 10.24 3.01 -11.94
N GLY A 88 10.46 4.22 -11.38
CA GLY A 88 11.76 4.83 -11.22
C GLY A 88 12.48 4.42 -9.93
N GLU A 89 13.59 5.10 -9.67
CA GLU A 89 14.30 4.94 -8.40
C GLU A 89 13.50 5.58 -7.26
N TYR A 90 13.21 4.77 -6.25
CA TYR A 90 12.52 5.20 -5.05
C TYR A 90 13.52 5.56 -3.96
N LYS A 91 13.33 6.73 -3.33
CA LYS A 91 14.14 7.23 -2.21
C LYS A 91 13.27 7.30 -0.95
N GLU A 92 13.87 6.97 0.19
CA GLU A 92 13.16 6.97 1.46
C GLU A 92 12.71 8.38 1.87
N VAL A 93 11.48 8.48 2.38
CA VAL A 93 10.94 9.67 3.04
C VAL A 93 11.26 9.54 4.54
N GLU A 94 12.41 10.07 4.96
CA GLU A 94 12.95 9.90 6.33
C GLU A 94 11.98 10.31 7.43
N ALA A 95 11.18 11.35 7.21
CA ALA A 95 10.20 11.84 8.18
C ALA A 95 9.13 10.78 8.51
N PHE A 96 8.82 9.86 7.57
CA PHE A 96 7.91 8.76 7.84
C PHE A 96 8.50 7.76 8.84
N ALA A 97 9.76 7.40 8.66
CA ALA A 97 10.47 6.50 9.58
C ALA A 97 10.52 7.11 10.99
N GLU A 98 10.79 8.41 11.10
CA GLU A 98 10.75 9.12 12.39
C GLU A 98 9.34 9.12 13.03
N SER A 99 8.29 9.34 12.23
CA SER A 99 6.89 9.30 12.72
C SER A 99 6.53 7.93 13.28
N MET A 100 7.04 6.85 12.69
CA MET A 100 6.73 5.47 13.10
C MET A 100 7.55 4.97 14.29
N LYS A 101 8.68 5.60 14.64
CA LYS A 101 9.55 5.16 15.75
C LYS A 101 8.85 5.12 17.11
N GLY A 102 8.00 6.09 17.40
CA GLY A 102 7.28 6.19 18.68
C GLY A 102 6.02 5.32 18.77
N MET A 103 5.67 4.60 17.70
CA MET A 103 4.39 3.92 17.54
C MET A 103 4.51 2.40 17.36
N ASP A 104 5.66 1.80 17.70
CA ASP A 104 5.92 0.37 17.45
C ASP A 104 5.79 -0.03 15.98
N GLY A 105 6.40 0.77 15.09
CA GLY A 105 6.25 0.68 13.63
C GLY A 105 6.56 -0.69 13.02
N ALA A 106 7.37 -1.51 13.70
CA ALA A 106 7.65 -2.89 13.28
C ALA A 106 6.42 -3.80 13.32
N LYS A 107 5.37 -3.42 14.05
CA LYS A 107 4.14 -4.20 14.24
C LYS A 107 2.99 -3.79 13.31
N TYR A 108 3.25 -2.91 12.37
CA TYR A 108 2.28 -2.53 11.34
C TYR A 108 2.63 -3.16 10.00
N GLU A 109 1.59 -3.46 9.22
CA GLU A 109 1.69 -4.01 7.86
C GLU A 109 0.48 -3.60 6.99
N ALA A 110 0.42 -4.12 5.76
CA ALA A 110 -0.71 -3.96 4.83
C ALA A 110 -1.20 -2.52 4.66
N PRO A 111 -0.35 -1.57 4.24
CA PRO A 111 -0.74 -0.17 4.07
C PRO A 111 -1.80 -0.01 3.00
N THR A 112 -2.84 0.75 3.30
CA THR A 112 -3.76 1.30 2.31
C THR A 112 -4.05 2.76 2.66
N ALA A 113 -4.08 3.63 1.66
CA ALA A 113 -4.30 5.05 1.87
C ALA A 113 -5.33 5.62 0.89
N MET A 114 -5.90 6.75 1.25
CA MET A 114 -6.75 7.53 0.35
C MET A 114 -6.63 9.02 0.66
N LYS A 115 -6.85 9.84 -0.37
CA LYS A 115 -6.99 11.28 -0.18
C LYS A 115 -8.43 11.59 0.24
N LEU A 116 -8.57 12.33 1.33
CA LEU A 116 -9.85 12.78 1.86
C LEU A 116 -10.37 14.01 1.09
N GLU A 117 -11.65 14.31 1.25
CA GLU A 117 -12.27 15.50 0.61
C GLU A 117 -11.68 16.82 1.09
N ASP A 118 -11.17 16.88 2.33
CA ASP A 118 -10.50 18.04 2.89
C ASP A 118 -9.04 18.21 2.42
N GLY A 119 -8.56 17.30 1.57
CA GLY A 119 -7.24 17.29 0.97
C GLY A 119 -6.16 16.54 1.76
N ARG A 120 -6.44 16.16 3.01
CA ARG A 120 -5.53 15.32 3.82
C ARG A 120 -5.46 13.90 3.26
N TRP A 121 -4.41 13.19 3.63
CA TRP A 121 -4.26 11.76 3.40
C TRP A 121 -4.60 10.97 4.65
N SER A 122 -5.44 9.95 4.50
CA SER A 122 -5.63 8.91 5.49
C SER A 122 -4.84 7.67 5.10
N LEU A 123 -4.09 7.13 6.05
CA LEU A 123 -3.34 5.87 5.91
C LEU A 123 -3.88 4.89 6.95
N TYR A 124 -4.17 3.70 6.51
CA TYR A 124 -4.67 2.62 7.37
C TYR A 124 -3.64 1.50 7.36
N LEU A 125 -3.23 1.10 8.56
CA LEU A 125 -2.22 0.08 8.77
C LEU A 125 -2.79 -1.03 9.65
N ASP A 126 -2.56 -2.27 9.27
CA ASP A 126 -2.92 -3.43 10.10
C ASP A 126 -1.92 -3.55 11.25
N TYR A 127 -2.42 -3.49 12.49
CA TYR A 127 -1.59 -3.63 13.69
C TYR A 127 -1.71 -5.03 14.29
N PHE A 128 -0.60 -5.74 14.38
CA PHE A 128 -0.51 -7.10 14.91
C PHE A 128 0.31 -7.21 16.20
N GLY A 129 0.57 -6.08 16.89
CA GLY A 129 1.45 -6.02 18.04
C GLY A 129 0.87 -6.58 19.34
N VAL A 130 -0.43 -6.89 19.41
CA VAL A 130 -1.09 -7.37 20.63
C VAL A 130 -1.34 -8.88 20.53
N PRO A 131 -0.59 -9.73 21.25
CA PRO A 131 -0.79 -11.18 21.24
C PRO A 131 -2.19 -11.57 21.71
N GLY A 132 -2.89 -12.39 20.92
CA GLY A 132 -4.24 -12.89 21.26
C GLY A 132 -5.37 -11.86 21.23
N ALA A 133 -5.07 -10.59 20.98
CA ALA A 133 -6.07 -9.57 20.69
C ALA A 133 -6.35 -9.53 19.19
N GLY A 134 -7.50 -8.99 18.83
CA GLY A 134 -7.80 -8.76 17.43
C GLY A 134 -6.81 -7.79 16.82
N GLN A 135 -6.51 -8.10 15.60
CA GLN A 135 -5.80 -7.21 14.70
C GLN A 135 -6.82 -6.43 13.89
N GLY A 136 -6.42 -5.33 13.35
CA GLY A 136 -7.28 -4.52 12.51
C GLY A 136 -6.60 -3.23 12.12
N TYR A 137 -7.26 -2.49 11.25
CA TYR A 137 -6.75 -1.23 10.79
C TYR A 137 -6.71 -0.17 11.87
N VAL A 138 -5.57 0.50 11.94
CA VAL A 138 -5.33 1.70 12.73
C VAL A 138 -5.19 2.87 11.77
N PRO A 139 -5.96 3.95 11.96
CA PRO A 139 -5.95 5.13 11.09
C PRO A 139 -4.85 6.12 11.45
N PHE A 140 -4.27 6.71 10.43
CA PHE A 140 -3.30 7.80 10.53
C PHE A 140 -3.69 8.89 9.53
N LEU A 141 -3.37 10.14 9.87
CA LEU A 141 -3.59 11.30 9.00
C LEU A 141 -2.28 12.04 8.74
N ALA A 142 -2.17 12.60 7.54
CA ALA A 142 -1.12 13.52 7.13
C ALA A 142 -1.69 14.60 6.20
N ASP A 143 -1.10 15.78 6.17
CA ASP A 143 -1.50 16.86 5.26
C ASP A 143 -1.10 16.54 3.82
N CYS A 144 0.04 15.89 3.63
CA CYS A 144 0.50 15.41 2.32
C CYS A 144 1.42 14.19 2.47
N LEU A 145 1.61 13.43 1.38
CA LEU A 145 2.52 12.29 1.36
C LEU A 145 3.99 12.72 1.45
N ALA A 146 4.31 13.88 0.88
CA ALA A 146 5.68 14.41 0.83
C ALA A 146 6.28 14.65 2.22
N ASP A 147 5.47 15.10 3.17
CA ASP A 147 5.94 15.37 4.54
C ASP A 147 6.26 14.09 5.31
N GLY A 148 5.67 12.97 4.94
CA GLY A 148 5.83 11.70 5.63
C GLY A 148 5.39 11.68 7.10
N ARG A 149 4.77 12.76 7.59
CA ARG A 149 4.38 12.94 8.99
C ARG A 149 2.96 12.49 9.22
N PHE A 150 2.82 11.22 9.51
CA PHE A 150 1.53 10.63 9.82
C PHE A 150 1.26 10.61 11.33
N VAL A 151 0.07 11.05 11.72
CA VAL A 151 -0.37 11.09 13.11
C VAL A 151 -1.54 10.13 13.29
N ARG A 152 -1.47 9.28 14.31
CA ARG A 152 -2.55 8.36 14.64
C ARG A 152 -3.84 9.10 14.98
N SER A 153 -4.97 8.65 14.43
CA SER A 153 -6.24 9.41 14.40
C SER A 153 -7.46 8.54 14.71
N ASP A 154 -7.38 7.71 15.73
CA ASP A 154 -8.48 6.81 16.15
C ASP A 154 -9.78 7.56 16.50
N ALA A 155 -9.70 8.85 16.84
CA ALA A 155 -10.87 9.66 17.16
C ALA A 155 -11.71 10.04 15.92
N GLU A 156 -11.10 10.07 14.74
CA GLU A 156 -11.76 10.46 13.49
C GLU A 156 -12.30 9.27 12.70
N PHE A 157 -11.69 8.09 12.87
CA PHE A 157 -12.03 6.89 12.11
C PHE A 157 -12.15 5.67 13.00
N SER A 158 -13.08 4.79 12.66
CA SER A 158 -13.18 3.48 13.27
C SER A 158 -13.47 2.42 12.21
N PHE A 159 -12.85 1.27 12.38
CA PHE A 159 -13.13 0.09 11.59
C PHE A 159 -13.80 -0.99 12.45
N PRO A 160 -14.66 -1.82 11.87
CA PRO A 160 -15.10 -3.03 12.53
C PRO A 160 -13.90 -3.89 12.92
N TYR A 161 -13.99 -4.50 14.08
CA TYR A 161 -12.96 -5.37 14.61
C TYR A 161 -12.60 -6.50 13.62
N GLY A 162 -11.30 -6.72 13.42
CA GLY A 162 -10.78 -7.75 12.52
C GLY A 162 -10.67 -7.35 11.04
N PHE A 163 -11.07 -6.12 10.68
CA PHE A 163 -10.83 -5.61 9.33
C PHE A 163 -9.35 -5.35 9.12
N LYS A 164 -8.78 -6.04 8.12
CA LYS A 164 -7.35 -5.96 7.78
C LYS A 164 -7.09 -6.36 6.34
N HIS A 165 -5.89 -6.05 5.84
CA HIS A 165 -5.40 -6.40 4.49
C HIS A 165 -6.36 -6.01 3.35
N GLY A 166 -7.08 -4.90 3.49
CA GLY A 166 -8.01 -4.40 2.49
C GLY A 166 -7.43 -3.32 1.60
N THR A 167 -8.23 -2.90 0.64
CA THR A 167 -7.98 -1.73 -0.19
C THR A 167 -9.19 -0.79 -0.09
N ILE A 168 -8.94 0.51 -0.01
CA ILE A 168 -9.97 1.53 0.01
C ILE A 168 -10.00 2.20 -1.36
N LEU A 169 -11.18 2.23 -1.97
CA LEU A 169 -11.41 2.86 -3.26
C LEU A 169 -12.56 3.85 -3.15
N THR A 170 -12.40 5.00 -3.76
CA THR A 170 -13.51 5.91 -4.00
C THR A 170 -14.34 5.38 -5.16
N ILE A 171 -15.64 5.26 -4.97
CA ILE A 171 -16.59 4.82 -5.98
C ILE A 171 -17.70 5.85 -6.12
N THR A 172 -18.37 5.89 -7.28
CA THR A 172 -19.55 6.69 -7.52
C THR A 172 -20.78 6.05 -6.87
N GLU A 173 -21.84 6.83 -6.69
CA GLU A 173 -23.12 6.31 -6.21
C GLU A 173 -23.70 5.23 -7.15
N GLU A 174 -23.56 5.42 -8.46
CA GLU A 174 -23.97 4.42 -9.46
C GLU A 174 -23.20 3.09 -9.31
N GLU A 175 -21.89 3.15 -9.09
CA GLU A 175 -21.05 1.97 -8.83
C GLU A 175 -21.46 1.27 -7.53
N TYR A 176 -21.74 2.06 -6.47
CA TYR A 176 -22.21 1.54 -5.20
C TYR A 176 -23.55 0.80 -5.35
N ASP A 177 -24.53 1.39 -6.04
CA ASP A 177 -25.83 0.79 -6.27
C ASP A 177 -25.71 -0.49 -7.12
N ARG A 178 -24.85 -0.49 -8.12
CA ARG A 178 -24.56 -1.67 -8.93
C ARG A 178 -23.95 -2.81 -8.10
N ILE A 179 -22.98 -2.50 -7.23
CA ILE A 179 -22.36 -3.48 -6.33
C ILE A 179 -23.39 -4.02 -5.35
N LYS A 180 -24.21 -3.13 -4.74
CA LYS A 180 -25.22 -3.48 -3.76
C LYS A 180 -26.35 -4.34 -4.34
N SER A 181 -26.75 -4.07 -5.57
CA SER A 181 -27.81 -4.82 -6.26
C SER A 181 -27.34 -6.13 -6.89
N HIS A 182 -26.03 -6.37 -6.97
CA HIS A 182 -25.49 -7.58 -7.55
C HIS A 182 -25.76 -8.80 -6.65
N ASP A 183 -26.29 -9.85 -7.24
CA ASP A 183 -26.42 -11.13 -6.54
C ASP A 183 -25.07 -11.85 -6.50
N TRP A 184 -24.48 -11.90 -5.31
CA TRP A 184 -23.17 -12.54 -5.06
C TRP A 184 -23.30 -14.04 -4.74
N SER A 185 -24.52 -14.58 -4.62
CA SER A 185 -24.77 -15.97 -4.21
C SER A 185 -24.30 -16.99 -5.25
N ASP A 186 -24.21 -16.60 -6.52
CA ASP A 186 -23.97 -17.52 -7.65
C ASP A 186 -22.50 -17.81 -7.95
N LYS A 187 -21.53 -17.22 -7.22
CA LYS A 187 -20.09 -17.29 -7.58
C LYS A 187 -19.19 -18.03 -6.59
N GLY A 188 -19.73 -18.70 -5.61
CA GLY A 188 -18.95 -19.61 -4.74
C GLY A 188 -17.78 -18.95 -3.99
N TRP A 189 -17.87 -17.65 -3.71
CA TRP A 189 -16.83 -16.85 -3.05
C TRP A 189 -17.10 -16.61 -1.55
N ILE A 190 -17.97 -17.40 -0.92
CA ILE A 190 -18.19 -17.42 0.52
C ILE A 190 -18.07 -18.86 1.01
#